data_9c30c3f864f2a52775bdfb1237590389
#
_entry.id   9c30c3f864f2a52775bdfb1237590389
#
_cell.length_a   1.000
_cell.length_b   1.000
_cell.length_c   1.000
_cell.angle_alpha   90.00
_cell.angle_beta   90.00
_cell.angle_gamma   90.00
#
_symmetry.space_group_name_H-M   'P 1'
#
loop_
_entity.id
_entity.type
_entity.pdbx_description
1 polymer ?
#
loop_
_entity_poly.entity_id
_entity_poly.type
_entity_poly.pdbx_seq_one_letter_code
_entity_poly.pdbx_strand_id
1 'polypeptide(L)'
;MNKSLPRIACFHGGGSSAAIYEIQCSFLTALLAHEFQFEFFEGPFDSIAGPGILPAFGGFEPYKSWFSKGESNGHNWTEQDSLEWVWTMMEERRAGQGGEWVGVMGFSEGTRIASGLLLDQQRREKLGLRPAVPSIQLRFGVLCMGGGPPMAAHFDYGTTTNDHRVIRIPTLHMHGLRDKFLALGRDQYNTYFDPSRAFLFEVDYHHAMPWLEKESLALAQGIQSLHKKTQASR
;
A
#
# COMPACT_ATOMS: atom_id res chain seq x y z
N MET A 1 8.56 17.41 -24.82
CA MET A 1 9.10 16.42 -23.87
C MET A 1 7.92 15.60 -23.35
N ASN A 2 7.90 14.30 -23.60
CA ASN A 2 6.88 13.44 -23.01
C ASN A 2 7.07 13.45 -21.50
N LYS A 3 6.08 13.96 -20.77
CA LYS A 3 6.09 13.96 -19.31
C LYS A 3 5.97 12.48 -18.85
N SER A 4 6.93 12.01 -18.06
CA SER A 4 6.88 10.65 -17.52
C SER A 4 5.64 10.48 -16.64
N LEU A 5 5.00 9.31 -16.72
CA LEU A 5 3.78 9.02 -15.98
C LEU A 5 4.03 9.02 -14.46
N PRO A 6 3.09 9.54 -13.65
CA PRO A 6 3.16 9.43 -12.20
C PRO A 6 3.18 7.96 -11.76
N ARG A 7 3.91 7.67 -10.67
CA ARG A 7 4.14 6.31 -10.17
C ARG A 7 3.31 6.00 -8.94
N ILE A 8 2.86 4.74 -8.87
CA ILE A 8 2.22 4.14 -7.70
C ILE A 8 3.10 2.99 -7.21
N ALA A 9 3.52 3.05 -5.94
CA ALA A 9 4.27 1.98 -5.29
C ALA A 9 3.32 0.88 -4.80
N CYS A 10 3.56 -0.38 -5.17
CA CYS A 10 2.66 -1.51 -4.97
C CYS A 10 3.27 -2.55 -4.03
N PHE A 11 2.53 -2.94 -2.98
CA PHE A 11 2.97 -3.82 -1.90
C PHE A 11 2.09 -5.06 -1.83
N HIS A 12 2.69 -6.23 -2.03
CA HIS A 12 2.01 -7.54 -2.09
C HIS A 12 1.50 -8.02 -0.71
N GLY A 13 0.65 -9.03 -0.72
CA GLY A 13 0.18 -9.72 0.50
C GLY A 13 1.25 -10.63 1.10
N GLY A 14 1.11 -10.97 2.38
CA GLY A 14 2.01 -11.89 3.07
C GLY A 14 2.03 -13.28 2.42
N GLY A 15 3.22 -13.87 2.28
CA GLY A 15 3.41 -15.14 1.61
C GLY A 15 3.16 -15.09 0.10
N SER A 16 3.39 -13.93 -0.50
CA SER A 16 3.32 -13.67 -1.94
C SER A 16 4.68 -13.15 -2.44
N SER A 17 4.72 -12.45 -3.57
CA SER A 17 5.90 -11.77 -4.08
C SER A 17 5.50 -10.58 -4.96
N ALA A 18 6.45 -9.71 -5.31
CA ALA A 18 6.24 -8.62 -6.25
C ALA A 18 5.73 -9.14 -7.60
N ALA A 19 6.35 -10.20 -8.12
CA ALA A 19 5.96 -10.82 -9.39
C ALA A 19 4.54 -11.39 -9.36
N ILE A 20 4.16 -12.08 -8.29
CA ILE A 20 2.79 -12.60 -8.13
C ILE A 20 1.79 -11.45 -8.07
N TYR A 21 2.10 -10.40 -7.31
CA TYR A 21 1.18 -9.26 -7.17
C TYR A 21 1.04 -8.48 -8.48
N GLU A 22 2.10 -8.35 -9.27
CA GLU A 22 2.06 -7.78 -10.63
C GLU A 22 1.11 -8.57 -11.53
N ILE A 23 1.18 -9.90 -11.51
CA ILE A 23 0.25 -10.77 -12.26
C ILE A 23 -1.19 -10.57 -11.77
N GLN A 24 -1.41 -10.54 -10.46
CA GLN A 24 -2.74 -10.31 -9.88
C GLN A 24 -3.33 -8.94 -10.23
N CYS A 25 -2.49 -7.94 -10.46
CA CYS A 25 -2.89 -6.58 -10.85
C CYS A 25 -2.93 -6.36 -12.36
N SER A 26 -2.58 -7.35 -13.19
CA SER A 26 -2.36 -7.17 -14.64
C SER A 26 -3.53 -6.50 -15.37
N PHE A 27 -4.77 -6.86 -15.02
CA PHE A 27 -5.96 -6.24 -15.61
C PHE A 27 -6.12 -4.77 -15.18
N LEU A 28 -5.95 -4.46 -13.91
CA LEU A 28 -5.98 -3.10 -13.39
C LEU A 28 -4.89 -2.22 -13.99
N THR A 29 -3.66 -2.72 -14.06
CA THR A 29 -2.52 -1.97 -14.61
C THR A 29 -2.68 -1.71 -16.10
N ALA A 30 -3.26 -2.66 -16.86
CA ALA A 30 -3.59 -2.47 -18.27
C ALA A 30 -4.62 -1.35 -18.47
N LEU A 31 -5.67 -1.28 -17.64
CA LEU A 31 -6.68 -0.22 -17.69
C LEU A 31 -6.11 1.18 -17.45
N LEU A 32 -5.06 1.28 -16.62
CA LEU A 32 -4.46 2.54 -16.18
C LEU A 32 -3.08 2.83 -16.81
N ALA A 33 -2.65 2.04 -17.79
CA ALA A 33 -1.31 2.12 -18.39
C ALA A 33 -0.97 3.48 -19.04
N HIS A 34 -1.98 4.26 -19.42
CA HIS A 34 -1.81 5.60 -19.99
C HIS A 34 -1.76 6.73 -18.97
N GLU A 35 -2.04 6.43 -17.70
CA GLU A 35 -2.15 7.42 -16.62
C GLU A 35 -1.12 7.22 -15.53
N PHE A 36 -0.72 5.97 -15.25
CA PHE A 36 0.19 5.62 -14.16
C PHE A 36 1.22 4.58 -14.58
N GLN A 37 2.36 4.64 -13.92
CA GLN A 37 3.33 3.55 -13.85
C GLN A 37 3.20 2.88 -12.48
N PHE A 38 2.90 1.58 -12.48
CA PHE A 38 2.85 0.78 -11.26
C PHE A 38 4.21 0.11 -11.05
N GLU A 39 4.75 0.23 -9.84
CA GLU A 39 6.01 -0.41 -9.49
C GLU A 39 5.82 -1.32 -8.28
N PHE A 40 6.13 -2.59 -8.47
CA PHE A 40 5.92 -3.63 -7.48
C PHE A 40 7.19 -3.83 -6.65
N PHE A 41 7.02 -3.77 -5.32
CA PHE A 41 8.09 -3.92 -4.37
C PHE A 41 8.05 -5.30 -3.73
N GLU A 42 9.24 -5.86 -3.49
CA GLU A 42 9.41 -7.16 -2.84
C GLU A 42 9.55 -6.99 -1.33
N GLY A 43 8.87 -7.83 -0.56
CA GLY A 43 9.04 -7.86 0.88
C GLY A 43 10.41 -8.42 1.29
N PRO A 44 11.03 -7.92 2.40
CA PRO A 44 12.40 -8.28 2.77
C PRO A 44 12.54 -9.69 3.37
N PHE A 45 11.44 -10.31 3.85
CA PHE A 45 11.52 -11.56 4.60
C PHE A 45 10.99 -12.74 3.81
N ASP A 46 11.72 -13.86 3.86
CA ASP A 46 11.24 -15.13 3.32
C ASP A 46 10.00 -15.62 4.10
N SER A 47 9.07 -16.22 3.39
CA SER A 47 7.83 -16.71 3.94
C SER A 47 7.40 -18.02 3.27
N ILE A 48 6.44 -18.69 3.87
CA ILE A 48 5.66 -19.75 3.20
C ILE A 48 4.52 -19.12 2.39
N ALA A 49 3.96 -19.87 1.43
CA ALA A 49 2.83 -19.40 0.64
C ALA A 49 1.67 -18.92 1.53
N GLY A 50 1.19 -17.73 1.23
CA GLY A 50 0.05 -17.10 1.90
C GLY A 50 -1.30 -17.68 1.45
N PRO A 51 -2.41 -17.26 2.09
CA PRO A 51 -3.75 -17.67 1.71
C PRO A 51 -4.07 -17.33 0.25
N GLY A 52 -4.48 -18.35 -0.54
CA GLY A 52 -4.89 -18.18 -1.94
C GLY A 52 -3.72 -18.13 -2.95
N ILE A 53 -2.49 -18.29 -2.50
CA ILE A 53 -1.33 -18.37 -3.40
C ILE A 53 -1.26 -19.76 -4.05
N LEU A 54 -1.38 -20.81 -3.28
CA LEU A 54 -1.42 -22.17 -3.83
C LEU A 54 -2.85 -22.59 -4.19
N PRO A 55 -3.04 -23.43 -5.24
CA PRO A 55 -1.99 -24.00 -6.11
C PRO A 55 -1.58 -23.07 -7.28
N ALA A 56 -2.27 -21.96 -7.51
CA ALA A 56 -2.14 -21.14 -8.72
C ALA A 56 -0.72 -20.61 -8.98
N PHE A 57 0.01 -20.30 -7.91
CA PHE A 57 1.36 -19.76 -7.96
C PHE A 57 2.42 -20.71 -7.37
N GLY A 58 2.16 -22.04 -7.40
CA GLY A 58 3.20 -23.03 -7.12
C GLY A 58 4.33 -22.90 -8.15
N GLY A 59 5.59 -22.89 -7.68
CA GLY A 59 6.77 -22.68 -8.54
C GLY A 59 7.20 -21.21 -8.69
N PHE A 60 6.54 -20.28 -7.98
CA PHE A 60 6.90 -18.86 -7.92
C PHE A 60 7.68 -18.50 -6.65
N GLU A 61 8.26 -19.49 -5.96
CA GLU A 61 9.12 -19.26 -4.80
C GLU A 61 10.37 -18.42 -5.18
N PRO A 62 10.96 -17.64 -4.25
CA PRO A 62 10.60 -17.53 -2.83
C PRO A 62 9.38 -16.64 -2.59
N TYR A 63 8.50 -17.06 -1.67
CA TYR A 63 7.44 -16.17 -1.18
C TYR A 63 7.98 -15.28 -0.08
N LYS A 64 7.43 -14.06 0.01
CA LYS A 64 7.91 -12.99 0.87
C LYS A 64 6.83 -12.44 1.80
N SER A 65 7.26 -11.74 2.83
CA SER A 65 6.44 -11.03 3.81
C SER A 65 7.10 -9.70 4.18
N TRP A 66 6.29 -8.79 4.70
CA TRP A 66 6.73 -7.49 5.18
C TRP A 66 7.11 -7.50 6.66
N PHE A 67 6.85 -8.60 7.34
CA PHE A 67 7.11 -8.80 8.77
C PHE A 67 8.07 -9.97 8.99
N SER A 68 9.06 -9.74 9.87
CA SER A 68 9.89 -10.82 10.37
C SER A 68 9.06 -11.74 11.27
N LYS A 69 9.17 -13.04 11.07
CA LYS A 69 8.57 -14.08 11.93
C LYS A 69 9.54 -14.59 13.00
N GLY A 70 10.59 -13.85 13.34
CA GLY A 70 11.59 -14.26 14.31
C GLY A 70 12.85 -13.39 14.24
N GLU A 71 13.85 -13.69 15.05
CA GLU A 71 15.15 -13.05 14.95
C GLU A 71 15.83 -13.44 13.63
N SER A 72 16.00 -12.48 12.75
CA SER A 72 16.79 -12.63 11.54
C SER A 72 18.22 -12.18 11.84
N ASN A 73 19.16 -13.11 11.88
CA ASN A 73 20.60 -12.86 12.01
C ASN A 73 21.01 -11.99 13.24
N GLY A 74 20.32 -12.12 14.39
CA GLY A 74 20.64 -11.37 15.59
C GLY A 74 20.23 -9.90 15.56
N HIS A 75 19.54 -9.44 14.51
CA HIS A 75 18.95 -8.11 14.44
C HIS A 75 17.44 -8.20 14.64
N ASN A 76 16.94 -7.46 15.62
CA ASN A 76 15.50 -7.38 15.89
C ASN A 76 14.88 -6.32 14.96
N TRP A 77 14.52 -6.74 13.74
CA TRP A 77 13.92 -5.87 12.73
C TRP A 77 12.55 -5.36 13.17
N THR A 78 12.41 -4.06 13.22
CA THR A 78 11.18 -3.38 13.66
C THR A 78 10.29 -2.98 12.48
N GLU A 79 9.06 -2.53 12.77
CA GLU A 79 8.19 -1.93 11.75
C GLU A 79 8.80 -0.64 11.18
N GLN A 80 9.54 0.12 11.97
CA GLN A 80 10.27 1.29 11.51
C GLN A 80 11.33 0.93 10.48
N ASP A 81 12.12 -0.12 10.71
CA ASP A 81 13.15 -0.58 9.77
C ASP A 81 12.52 -0.98 8.42
N SER A 82 11.33 -1.61 8.45
CA SER A 82 10.59 -1.94 7.23
C SER A 82 10.15 -0.69 6.46
N LEU A 83 9.66 0.34 7.14
CA LEU A 83 9.28 1.60 6.48
C LEU A 83 10.50 2.34 5.91
N GLU A 84 11.58 2.43 6.67
CA GLU A 84 12.83 3.07 6.23
C GLU A 84 13.44 2.34 5.03
N TRP A 85 13.39 1.00 5.04
CA TRP A 85 13.81 0.19 3.91
C TRP A 85 12.99 0.48 2.65
N VAL A 86 11.64 0.58 2.77
CA VAL A 86 10.78 0.91 1.61
C VAL A 86 11.05 2.32 1.12
N TRP A 87 11.21 3.32 2.00
CA TRP A 87 11.56 4.68 1.59
C TRP A 87 12.88 4.72 0.82
N THR A 88 13.88 3.98 1.27
CA THR A 88 15.19 3.85 0.59
C THR A 88 15.03 3.25 -0.80
N MET A 89 14.27 2.16 -0.93
CA MET A 89 13.99 1.52 -2.22
C MET A 89 13.25 2.45 -3.18
N MET A 90 12.30 3.24 -2.68
CA MET A 90 11.60 4.24 -3.50
C MET A 90 12.54 5.35 -3.98
N GLU A 91 13.48 5.80 -3.15
CA GLU A 91 14.49 6.78 -3.53
C GLU A 91 15.46 6.24 -4.58
N GLU A 92 15.96 5.03 -4.41
CA GLU A 92 16.85 4.38 -5.37
C GLU A 92 16.19 4.24 -6.75
N ARG A 93 14.91 3.81 -6.79
CA ARG A 93 14.14 3.71 -8.02
C ARG A 93 13.76 5.08 -8.61
N ARG A 94 13.85 6.15 -7.83
CA ARG A 94 13.64 7.52 -8.33
C ARG A 94 14.69 7.96 -9.32
N ALA A 95 15.92 7.52 -9.16
CA ALA A 95 17.03 7.82 -10.05
C ALA A 95 16.87 7.21 -11.46
N GLY A 96 15.90 6.30 -11.64
CA GLY A 96 15.53 5.70 -12.92
C GLY A 96 14.65 6.59 -13.80
N GLN A 97 14.24 6.07 -14.95
CA GLN A 97 13.31 6.72 -15.87
C GLN A 97 11.87 6.56 -15.38
N GLY A 98 11.34 7.51 -14.64
CA GLY A 98 9.96 7.50 -14.16
C GLY A 98 9.50 8.87 -13.69
N GLY A 99 8.19 9.05 -13.51
CA GLY A 99 7.60 10.27 -12.97
C GLY A 99 7.68 10.33 -11.44
N GLU A 100 7.00 11.35 -10.87
CA GLU A 100 6.88 11.49 -9.42
C GLU A 100 6.14 10.31 -8.79
N TRP A 101 6.56 9.90 -7.59
CA TRP A 101 5.74 9.04 -6.75
C TRP A 101 4.53 9.82 -6.24
N VAL A 102 3.33 9.39 -6.60
CA VAL A 102 2.10 10.09 -6.23
C VAL A 102 1.21 9.31 -5.29
N GLY A 103 1.35 7.99 -5.27
CA GLY A 103 0.49 7.13 -4.47
C GLY A 103 1.14 5.81 -4.08
N VAL A 104 0.46 5.13 -3.19
CA VAL A 104 0.79 3.78 -2.73
C VAL A 104 -0.42 2.87 -2.89
N MET A 105 -0.18 1.58 -3.21
CA MET A 105 -1.22 0.56 -3.28
C MET A 105 -0.76 -0.68 -2.52
N GLY A 106 -1.62 -1.20 -1.63
CA GLY A 106 -1.35 -2.40 -0.88
C GLY A 106 -2.48 -3.43 -0.99
N PHE A 107 -2.11 -4.70 -0.95
CA PHE A 107 -3.03 -5.82 -0.86
C PHE A 107 -2.77 -6.61 0.42
N SER A 108 -3.83 -6.95 1.17
CA SER A 108 -3.72 -7.77 2.38
C SER A 108 -2.68 -7.20 3.37
N GLU A 109 -1.61 -7.94 3.69
CA GLU A 109 -0.49 -7.48 4.53
C GLU A 109 0.15 -6.19 3.99
N GLY A 110 0.25 -6.04 2.67
CA GLY A 110 0.79 -4.84 2.01
C GLY A 110 0.01 -3.56 2.29
N THR A 111 -1.24 -3.65 2.75
CA THR A 111 -2.01 -2.46 3.17
C THR A 111 -1.42 -1.83 4.43
N ARG A 112 -0.76 -2.61 5.30
CA ARG A 112 -0.08 -2.09 6.49
C ARG A 112 1.16 -1.28 6.13
N ILE A 113 1.91 -1.69 5.09
CA ILE A 113 3.01 -0.90 4.52
C ILE A 113 2.49 0.37 3.88
N ALA A 114 1.54 0.25 2.95
CA ALA A 114 0.97 1.38 2.24
C ALA A 114 0.42 2.45 3.21
N SER A 115 -0.39 2.04 4.18
CA SER A 115 -0.92 2.95 5.20
C SER A 115 0.17 3.47 6.14
N GLY A 116 1.18 2.67 6.46
CA GLY A 116 2.32 3.08 7.27
C GLY A 116 3.14 4.21 6.64
N LEU A 117 3.42 4.14 5.33
CA LEU A 117 4.11 5.20 4.59
C LEU A 117 3.31 6.52 4.60
N LEU A 118 2.00 6.44 4.40
CA LEU A 118 1.12 7.63 4.47
C LEU A 118 1.14 8.23 5.88
N LEU A 119 1.06 7.39 6.90
CA LEU A 119 1.06 7.81 8.28
C LEU A 119 2.42 8.41 8.69
N ASP A 120 3.52 7.81 8.27
CA ASP A 120 4.88 8.31 8.51
C ASP A 120 5.07 9.69 7.88
N GLN A 121 4.70 9.85 6.60
CA GLN A 121 4.76 11.15 5.92
C GLN A 121 3.95 12.20 6.68
N GLN A 122 2.68 11.93 6.99
CA GLN A 122 1.79 12.85 7.71
C GLN A 122 2.32 13.22 9.09
N ARG A 123 2.91 12.27 9.81
CA ARG A 123 3.50 12.50 11.12
C ARG A 123 4.74 13.38 11.06
N ARG A 124 5.64 13.14 10.09
CA ARG A 124 6.83 13.97 9.87
C ARG A 124 6.42 15.42 9.56
N GLU A 125 5.44 15.61 8.68
CA GLU A 125 4.90 16.94 8.37
C GLU A 125 4.34 17.65 9.63
N LYS A 126 3.53 16.95 10.42
CA LYS A 126 2.92 17.49 11.64
C LYS A 126 3.94 17.88 12.72
N LEU A 127 5.05 17.14 12.81
CA LEU A 127 6.13 17.40 13.77
C LEU A 127 7.21 18.38 13.24
N GLY A 128 7.07 18.87 12.01
CA GLY A 128 8.09 19.72 11.37
C GLY A 128 9.41 18.98 11.11
N LEU A 129 9.38 17.64 11.04
CA LEU A 129 10.54 16.81 10.74
C LEU A 129 10.81 16.81 9.23
N ARG A 130 12.04 16.50 8.86
CA ARG A 130 12.37 16.29 7.45
C ARG A 130 11.55 15.13 6.88
N PRO A 131 11.05 15.23 5.64
CA PRO A 131 10.49 14.09 4.92
C PRO A 131 11.47 12.91 4.93
N ALA A 132 10.96 11.68 4.93
CA ALA A 132 11.79 10.49 4.84
C ALA A 132 12.66 10.53 3.57
N VAL A 133 12.04 10.91 2.45
CA VAL A 133 12.70 11.21 1.18
C VAL A 133 12.22 12.57 0.68
N PRO A 134 13.07 13.61 0.62
CA PRO A 134 12.65 14.98 0.30
C PRO A 134 11.94 15.18 -1.03
N SER A 135 12.18 14.28 -1.98
CA SER A 135 11.62 14.35 -3.33
C SER A 135 10.33 13.54 -3.51
N ILE A 136 9.85 12.86 -2.47
CA ILE A 136 8.65 12.03 -2.52
C ILE A 136 7.54 12.67 -1.69
N GLN A 137 6.39 12.88 -2.34
CA GLN A 137 5.17 13.38 -1.71
C GLN A 137 4.02 12.47 -2.11
N LEU A 138 3.66 11.55 -1.25
CA LEU A 138 2.51 10.67 -1.45
C LEU A 138 1.21 11.47 -1.26
N ARG A 139 0.31 11.36 -2.21
CA ARG A 139 -0.94 12.16 -2.26
C ARG A 139 -2.17 11.32 -1.98
N PHE A 140 -2.07 10.00 -2.17
CA PHE A 140 -3.17 9.08 -1.91
C PHE A 140 -2.69 7.65 -1.64
N GLY A 141 -3.60 6.84 -1.08
CA GLY A 141 -3.42 5.40 -0.92
C GLY A 141 -4.57 4.59 -1.46
N VAL A 142 -4.28 3.36 -1.91
CA VAL A 142 -5.26 2.35 -2.34
C VAL A 142 -5.03 1.10 -1.50
N LEU A 143 -6.06 0.69 -0.76
CA LEU A 143 -5.96 -0.42 0.18
C LEU A 143 -6.99 -1.49 -0.16
N CYS A 144 -6.50 -2.64 -0.61
CA CYS A 144 -7.33 -3.74 -1.07
C CYS A 144 -7.27 -4.92 -0.11
N MET A 145 -8.42 -5.39 0.36
CA MET A 145 -8.56 -6.56 1.25
C MET A 145 -7.63 -6.50 2.47
N GLY A 146 -7.49 -5.30 3.06
CA GLY A 146 -6.56 -5.01 4.14
C GLY A 146 -7.00 -5.53 5.50
N GLY A 147 -6.14 -5.28 6.49
CA GLY A 147 -6.44 -5.55 7.90
C GLY A 147 -5.24 -5.27 8.80
N GLY A 148 -5.56 -5.02 10.07
CA GLY A 148 -4.57 -4.68 11.10
C GLY A 148 -4.10 -3.22 11.04
N PRO A 149 -3.33 -2.78 12.04
CA PRO A 149 -2.88 -1.40 12.13
C PRO A 149 -1.91 -1.03 11.00
N PRO A 150 -1.85 0.26 10.59
CA PRO A 150 -0.76 0.77 9.78
C PRO A 150 0.58 0.43 10.43
N MET A 151 1.57 0.07 9.61
CA MET A 151 2.93 -0.11 10.12
C MET A 151 3.42 1.23 10.70
N ALA A 152 4.03 1.21 11.86
CA ALA A 152 4.33 2.43 12.60
C ALA A 152 5.83 2.63 12.84
N ALA A 153 6.32 3.81 12.43
CA ALA A 153 7.57 4.32 12.96
C ALA A 153 7.36 4.81 14.40
N HIS A 154 8.37 4.59 15.25
CA HIS A 154 8.37 5.07 16.63
C HIS A 154 8.74 6.56 16.67
N PHE A 155 7.74 7.42 16.83
CA PHE A 155 7.96 8.83 17.17
C PHE A 155 7.49 9.10 18.58
N ASP A 156 8.30 9.84 19.33
CA ASP A 156 7.87 10.38 20.62
C ASP A 156 7.00 11.61 20.38
N TYR A 157 5.71 11.47 20.64
CA TYR A 157 4.75 12.55 20.44
C TYR A 157 4.55 13.43 21.68
N GLY A 158 5.09 13.04 22.83
CA GLY A 158 4.87 13.77 24.09
C GLY A 158 3.39 13.99 24.47
N THR A 159 2.45 13.42 23.73
CA THR A 159 1.01 13.60 23.91
C THR A 159 0.26 12.26 23.80
N THR A 160 -0.78 12.11 24.61
CA THR A 160 -1.59 10.91 24.74
C THR A 160 -2.81 10.86 23.79
N THR A 161 -2.93 11.77 22.82
CA THR A 161 -4.12 11.84 21.96
C THR A 161 -4.05 10.84 20.79
N ASN A 162 -5.13 10.09 20.55
CA ASN A 162 -5.27 9.14 19.44
C ASN A 162 -5.22 9.81 18.05
N ASP A 163 -5.26 11.15 17.99
CA ASP A 163 -5.25 11.95 16.76
C ASP A 163 -4.03 11.68 15.85
N HIS A 164 -2.92 11.21 16.41
CA HIS A 164 -1.71 10.87 15.67
C HIS A 164 -1.78 9.54 14.91
N ARG A 165 -2.84 8.76 15.08
CA ARG A 165 -3.03 7.46 14.43
C ARG A 165 -3.93 7.53 13.20
N VAL A 166 -4.65 8.64 13.01
CA VAL A 166 -5.62 8.80 11.93
C VAL A 166 -4.95 9.35 10.68
N ILE A 167 -5.04 8.62 9.60
CA ILE A 167 -4.55 9.01 8.27
C ILE A 167 -5.57 9.93 7.62
N ARG A 168 -5.10 11.14 7.23
CA ARG A 168 -5.89 12.18 6.55
C ARG A 168 -5.50 12.37 5.09
N ILE A 169 -4.42 11.73 4.66
CA ILE A 169 -4.12 11.64 3.22
C ILE A 169 -5.24 10.82 2.58
N PRO A 170 -5.84 11.29 1.47
CA PRO A 170 -6.97 10.62 0.85
C PRO A 170 -6.69 9.15 0.50
N THR A 171 -7.64 8.25 0.79
CA THR A 171 -7.50 6.82 0.53
C THR A 171 -8.73 6.22 -0.12
N LEU A 172 -8.51 5.18 -0.93
CA LEU A 172 -9.54 4.32 -1.50
C LEU A 172 -9.39 2.93 -0.92
N HIS A 173 -10.46 2.38 -0.38
CA HIS A 173 -10.50 1.04 0.20
C HIS A 173 -11.40 0.14 -0.61
N MET A 174 -10.96 -1.09 -0.84
CA MET A 174 -11.76 -2.15 -1.44
C MET A 174 -11.83 -3.33 -0.48
N HIS A 175 -13.05 -3.74 -0.11
CA HIS A 175 -13.28 -4.91 0.72
C HIS A 175 -14.09 -5.96 -0.05
N GLY A 176 -13.72 -7.23 0.12
CA GLY A 176 -14.47 -8.37 -0.39
C GLY A 176 -15.51 -8.84 0.61
N LEU A 177 -16.78 -8.88 0.22
CA LEU A 177 -17.88 -9.32 1.11
C LEU A 177 -17.77 -10.80 1.51
N ARG A 178 -17.06 -11.61 0.71
CA ARG A 178 -16.77 -13.03 0.97
C ARG A 178 -15.34 -13.26 1.49
N ASP A 179 -14.62 -12.17 1.80
CA ASP A 179 -13.28 -12.25 2.38
C ASP A 179 -13.38 -12.70 3.85
N LYS A 180 -12.68 -13.77 4.20
CA LYS A 180 -12.60 -14.24 5.61
C LYS A 180 -11.97 -13.20 6.55
N PHE A 181 -11.27 -12.23 6.03
CA PHE A 181 -10.64 -11.13 6.77
C PHE A 181 -11.45 -9.82 6.74
N LEU A 182 -12.67 -9.82 6.20
CA LEU A 182 -13.51 -8.62 6.06
C LEU A 182 -13.64 -7.83 7.38
N ALA A 183 -13.81 -8.52 8.50
CA ALA A 183 -13.94 -7.87 9.80
C ALA A 183 -12.67 -7.06 10.16
N LEU A 184 -11.48 -7.60 9.86
CA LEU A 184 -10.22 -6.90 10.08
C LEU A 184 -10.04 -5.71 9.13
N GLY A 185 -10.51 -5.83 7.89
CA GLY A 185 -10.49 -4.73 6.92
C GLY A 185 -11.39 -3.57 7.34
N ARG A 186 -12.60 -3.88 7.79
CA ARG A 186 -13.54 -2.87 8.33
C ARG A 186 -13.04 -2.21 9.61
N ASP A 187 -12.40 -2.98 10.50
CA ASP A 187 -11.76 -2.43 11.70
C ASP A 187 -10.61 -1.49 11.34
N GLN A 188 -9.73 -1.88 10.41
CA GLN A 188 -8.66 -1.03 9.91
C GLN A 188 -9.21 0.29 9.35
N TYR A 189 -10.22 0.22 8.47
CA TYR A 189 -10.86 1.38 7.88
C TYR A 189 -11.46 2.34 8.92
N ASN A 190 -12.21 1.81 9.86
CA ASN A 190 -12.91 2.62 10.86
C ASN A 190 -11.98 3.22 11.93
N THR A 191 -10.85 2.55 12.20
CA THR A 191 -9.96 2.94 13.31
C THR A 191 -8.87 3.92 12.87
N TYR A 192 -8.34 3.77 11.64
CA TYR A 192 -7.10 4.44 11.25
C TYR A 192 -7.26 5.47 10.13
N PHE A 193 -8.45 5.68 9.58
CA PHE A 193 -8.65 6.60 8.46
C PHE A 193 -9.71 7.65 8.75
N ASP A 194 -9.47 8.88 8.30
CA ASP A 194 -10.43 9.96 8.39
C ASP A 194 -11.63 9.67 7.46
N PRO A 195 -12.85 9.50 7.99
CA PRO A 195 -14.01 9.13 7.18
C PRO A 195 -14.40 10.17 6.14
N SER A 196 -13.96 11.43 6.30
CA SER A 196 -14.19 12.49 5.30
C SER A 196 -13.25 12.41 4.10
N ARG A 197 -12.17 11.61 4.19
CA ARG A 197 -11.13 11.46 3.19
C ARG A 197 -10.87 10.02 2.77
N ALA A 198 -11.50 9.06 3.42
CA ALA A 198 -11.43 7.65 3.07
C ALA A 198 -12.68 7.23 2.31
N PHE A 199 -12.49 6.65 1.12
CA PHE A 199 -13.56 6.17 0.25
C PHE A 199 -13.55 4.64 0.29
N LEU A 200 -14.70 4.04 0.60
CA LEU A 200 -14.86 2.59 0.68
C LEU A 200 -15.83 2.12 -0.40
N PHE A 201 -15.47 1.04 -1.10
CA PHE A 201 -16.44 0.23 -1.82
C PHE A 201 -16.24 -1.25 -1.50
N GLU A 202 -17.35 -1.96 -1.42
CA GLU A 202 -17.38 -3.39 -1.12
C GLU A 202 -17.85 -4.15 -2.35
N VAL A 203 -17.19 -5.25 -2.64
CA VAL A 203 -17.45 -6.08 -3.82
C VAL A 203 -17.75 -7.52 -3.41
N ASP A 204 -18.54 -8.23 -4.19
CA ASP A 204 -18.82 -9.65 -3.94
C ASP A 204 -17.64 -10.55 -4.32
N TYR A 205 -16.52 -10.35 -3.65
CA TYR A 205 -15.24 -11.06 -3.83
C TYR A 205 -14.77 -11.73 -2.55
N HIS A 206 -13.95 -12.75 -2.70
CA HIS A 206 -13.14 -13.33 -1.64
C HIS A 206 -11.80 -12.55 -1.52
N HIS A 207 -10.84 -13.08 -0.75
CA HIS A 207 -9.54 -12.44 -0.51
C HIS A 207 -8.64 -12.47 -1.75
N ALA A 208 -8.90 -11.57 -2.72
CA ALA A 208 -8.15 -11.47 -3.97
C ALA A 208 -8.27 -10.08 -4.61
N MET A 209 -7.32 -9.73 -5.46
CA MET A 209 -7.46 -8.59 -6.36
C MET A 209 -8.54 -8.90 -7.41
N PRO A 210 -9.29 -7.89 -7.90
CA PRO A 210 -10.33 -8.11 -8.89
C PRO A 210 -9.72 -8.50 -10.24
N TRP A 211 -10.27 -9.57 -10.84
CA TRP A 211 -9.91 -10.05 -12.18
C TRP A 211 -11.08 -9.99 -13.17
N LEU A 212 -12.28 -9.69 -12.69
CA LEU A 212 -13.44 -9.44 -13.56
C LEU A 212 -13.47 -7.98 -13.99
N GLU A 213 -13.95 -7.73 -15.19
CA GLU A 213 -13.96 -6.41 -15.81
C GLU A 213 -14.65 -5.36 -14.96
N LYS A 214 -15.84 -5.65 -14.46
CA LYS A 214 -16.68 -4.72 -13.72
C LYS A 214 -15.98 -4.18 -12.46
N GLU A 215 -15.44 -5.07 -11.64
CA GLU A 215 -14.80 -4.72 -10.38
C GLU A 215 -13.44 -4.04 -10.62
N SER A 216 -12.72 -4.46 -11.64
CA SER A 216 -11.45 -3.84 -12.05
C SER A 216 -11.66 -2.44 -12.59
N LEU A 217 -12.71 -2.22 -13.39
CA LEU A 217 -13.11 -0.89 -13.87
C LEU A 217 -13.52 0.02 -12.70
N ALA A 218 -14.28 -0.48 -11.73
CA ALA A 218 -14.67 0.29 -10.56
C ALA A 218 -13.45 0.72 -9.75
N LEU A 219 -12.48 -0.17 -9.53
CA LEU A 219 -11.23 0.15 -8.85
C LEU A 219 -10.41 1.18 -9.65
N ALA A 220 -10.27 1.00 -10.96
CA ALA A 220 -9.56 1.93 -11.83
C ALA A 220 -10.17 3.34 -11.80
N GLN A 221 -11.49 3.44 -11.94
CA GLN A 221 -12.23 4.72 -11.84
C GLN A 221 -12.07 5.38 -10.48
N GLY A 222 -12.06 4.58 -9.41
CA GLY A 222 -11.79 5.05 -8.05
C GLY A 222 -10.40 5.68 -7.92
N ILE A 223 -9.36 5.02 -8.44
CA ILE A 223 -7.98 5.52 -8.45
C ILE A 223 -7.87 6.82 -9.25
N GLN A 224 -8.46 6.89 -10.45
CA GLN A 224 -8.48 8.09 -11.28
C GLN A 224 -9.16 9.26 -10.58
N SER A 225 -10.32 9.01 -9.96
CA SER A 225 -11.08 10.02 -9.22
C SER A 225 -10.28 10.54 -8.02
N LEU A 226 -9.63 9.64 -7.28
CA LEU A 226 -8.81 9.98 -6.13
C LEU A 226 -7.60 10.84 -6.56
N HIS A 227 -6.89 10.44 -7.61
CA HIS A 227 -5.76 11.20 -8.14
C HIS A 227 -6.17 12.61 -8.61
N LYS A 228 -7.28 12.74 -9.36
CA LYS A 228 -7.81 14.05 -9.79
C LYS A 228 -8.12 14.98 -8.62
N LYS A 229 -8.77 14.47 -7.57
CA LYS A 229 -9.08 15.24 -6.34
C LYS A 229 -7.82 15.75 -5.67
N THR A 230 -6.77 14.93 -5.61
CA THR A 230 -5.51 15.31 -4.96
C THR A 230 -4.64 16.27 -5.79
N GLN A 231 -4.88 16.37 -7.10
CA GLN A 231 -4.26 17.40 -7.96
C GLN A 231 -4.92 18.76 -7.82
N ALA A 232 -6.25 18.81 -7.66
CA ALA A 232 -7.02 20.05 -7.55
C ALA A 232 -6.81 20.79 -6.20
N SER A 233 -6.22 20.14 -5.21
CA SER A 233 -5.96 20.70 -3.88
C SER A 233 -4.58 21.39 -3.77
N ARG A 234 -3.90 21.60 -4.90
CA ARG A 234 -2.67 22.39 -5.05
C ARG A 234 -3.01 23.78 -5.56
#